data_0accc7f2c57ca95a981e5b67586ce750
#
_entry.id   0accc7f2c57ca95a981e5b67586ce750
#
_cell.length_a   1.000
_cell.length_b   1.000
_cell.length_c   1.000
_cell.angle_alpha   90.00
_cell.angle_beta   90.00
_cell.angle_gamma   90.00
#
_symmetry.space_group_name_H-M   'P 1'
#
loop_
_entity.id
_entity.type
_entity.pdbx_description
1 polymer ?
#
loop_
_entity_poly.entity_id
_entity_poly.type
_entity_poly.pdbx_seq_one_letter_code
_entity_poly.pdbx_strand_id
1 'polypeptide(L)'
;MKNAIKMVKLDKTREPLMGSERHVQDEGSIINEAYANETSGEEDYQHHLTPFVSLLTLTASISGFLFGYDTGVISSMLISIRTSLGHSLTVLDKSLITSVTALFALLGSPLAGFLADSWGRKKVVLLADVTFAVGALIQASSYTVAELVFGRAVVGLAIGAASFVAPLYITELSPAPFRGRLVIVNVLFITIGQVVAYVVGWTFSDWNETGIGWRLMAGLGAVPAIIQFFIMITMPETPRWLVMSEREDEARKVLSKVYGARNNANRLVTEVLQGIESERVEEQISRRARAREIEHPNDNSWTSSLKDTWIELTRNGGNRRALIISCLLQALQQLCGFNSIMYFSASIFAILEFESPTFTSLAVASTNFFMTCVAFLIIDRIGRRYVLLYTIPVMILGLLFCSLGFLFMSIPTFRKASDSISTTNIALPRVAPLIVLFSIILFVGAYALGLGTVPWLQSELFPLSVRALGSGISTSTNWTANFIVGLTFLPMMEFMSPTITFIIYAAFCVLGWLAIWRFYPETSGCGLEDVKALLANGWGVERDKTSSLRDESAEH
;
A
#
# COMPACT_ATOMS: atom_id res chain seq x y z
N MET A 1 -31.64 -20.73 16.36
CA MET A 1 -31.39 -19.60 17.26
C MET A 1 -32.60 -18.73 17.58
N LYS A 2 -33.53 -18.42 16.67
CA LYS A 2 -34.74 -17.61 16.98
C LYS A 2 -35.82 -18.30 17.85
N ASN A 3 -35.80 -19.61 18.01
CA ASN A 3 -36.77 -20.35 18.85
C ASN A 3 -36.33 -20.55 20.31
N ALA A 4 -35.06 -20.33 20.65
CA ALA A 4 -34.56 -20.42 22.03
C ALA A 4 -34.82 -19.12 22.86
N ILE A 5 -34.94 -17.98 22.21
CA ILE A 5 -35.12 -16.68 22.89
C ILE A 5 -36.58 -16.42 23.27
N LYS A 6 -37.54 -17.17 22.73
CA LYS A 6 -38.99 -16.98 23.01
C LYS A 6 -39.51 -17.74 24.24
N MET A 7 -38.70 -18.65 24.82
CA MET A 7 -39.10 -19.42 26.01
C MET A 7 -38.70 -18.82 27.37
N VAL A 8 -37.88 -17.76 27.38
CA VAL A 8 -37.37 -17.18 28.66
C VAL A 8 -38.19 -15.98 29.16
N LYS A 9 -39.31 -15.61 28.51
CA LYS A 9 -40.10 -14.42 28.86
C LYS A 9 -41.50 -14.68 29.48
N LEU A 10 -41.77 -15.87 29.94
CA LEU A 10 -43.00 -16.19 30.63
C LEU A 10 -42.69 -17.11 31.82
N ASP A 11 -42.39 -16.60 32.98
CA ASP A 11 -42.95 -16.94 34.25
C ASP A 11 -42.19 -16.24 35.41
N LYS A 12 -42.73 -15.13 35.86
CA LYS A 12 -42.28 -14.42 37.07
C LYS A 12 -43.35 -14.50 38.15
N THR A 13 -43.85 -15.67 38.43
CA THR A 13 -44.69 -15.88 39.63
C THR A 13 -44.66 -17.36 40.02
N ARG A 14 -43.64 -17.79 40.76
CA ARG A 14 -43.69 -18.92 41.70
C ARG A 14 -42.45 -18.92 42.58
N GLU A 15 -42.68 -19.10 43.87
CA GLU A 15 -41.70 -19.14 44.95
C GLU A 15 -40.70 -20.30 44.86
N PRO A 16 -39.54 -20.21 45.55
CA PRO A 16 -38.42 -21.13 45.36
C PRO A 16 -38.63 -22.45 46.10
N LEU A 17 -38.66 -23.56 45.39
CA LEU A 17 -38.47 -24.90 45.95
C LEU A 17 -36.96 -25.24 45.90
N MET A 18 -36.40 -25.49 47.11
CA MET A 18 -35.06 -26.00 47.32
C MET A 18 -34.84 -27.31 46.51
N GLY A 19 -33.93 -27.26 45.53
CA GLY A 19 -33.52 -28.46 44.76
C GLY A 19 -32.75 -28.24 43.48
N SER A 20 -32.34 -26.96 43.12
CA SER A 20 -31.83 -26.65 41.78
C SER A 20 -30.33 -26.30 41.70
N GLU A 21 -29.55 -26.42 42.77
CA GLU A 21 -28.11 -26.03 42.70
C GLU A 21 -27.24 -27.01 41.90
N ARG A 22 -27.65 -28.27 41.73
CA ARG A 22 -26.89 -29.24 40.90
C ARG A 22 -27.09 -29.07 39.38
N HIS A 23 -28.28 -28.62 38.94
CA HIS A 23 -28.54 -28.43 37.51
C HIS A 23 -27.89 -27.15 36.94
N VAL A 24 -27.73 -26.10 37.73
CA VAL A 24 -27.09 -24.85 37.30
C VAL A 24 -25.56 -25.00 37.22
N GLN A 25 -24.97 -25.87 38.06
CA GLN A 25 -23.54 -26.19 37.96
C GLN A 25 -23.21 -27.04 36.74
N ASP A 26 -24.05 -27.98 36.32
CA ASP A 26 -23.86 -28.82 35.13
C ASP A 26 -24.03 -28.00 33.85
N GLU A 27 -24.98 -27.08 33.74
CA GLU A 27 -25.12 -26.19 32.59
C GLU A 27 -23.95 -25.19 32.49
N GLY A 28 -23.47 -24.68 33.60
CA GLY A 28 -22.30 -23.80 33.67
C GLY A 28 -21.00 -24.52 33.25
N SER A 29 -20.86 -25.82 33.61
CA SER A 29 -19.70 -26.62 33.17
C SER A 29 -19.74 -26.94 31.69
N ILE A 30 -20.92 -27.27 31.15
CA ILE A 30 -21.11 -27.54 29.71
C ILE A 30 -20.86 -26.28 28.87
N ILE A 31 -21.30 -25.12 29.34
CA ILE A 31 -21.05 -23.84 28.68
C ILE A 31 -19.55 -23.48 28.75
N ASN A 32 -18.91 -23.67 29.91
CA ASN A 32 -17.47 -23.43 30.05
C ASN A 32 -16.61 -24.44 29.27
N GLU A 33 -16.99 -25.71 29.19
CA GLU A 33 -16.34 -26.68 28.31
C GLU A 33 -16.55 -26.38 26.82
N ALA A 34 -17.73 -25.87 26.44
CA ALA A 34 -17.97 -25.41 25.08
C ALA A 34 -17.10 -24.18 24.72
N TYR A 35 -17.01 -23.19 25.64
CA TYR A 35 -16.12 -22.03 25.47
C TYR A 35 -14.64 -22.42 25.52
N ALA A 36 -14.23 -23.32 26.40
CA ALA A 36 -12.84 -23.81 26.46
C ALA A 36 -12.47 -24.63 25.22
N ASN A 37 -13.40 -25.39 24.64
CA ASN A 37 -13.20 -26.09 23.38
C ASN A 37 -13.23 -25.15 22.17
N GLU A 38 -13.97 -24.04 22.20
CA GLU A 38 -13.90 -22.99 21.18
C GLU A 38 -12.56 -22.26 21.22
N THR A 39 -12.07 -21.85 22.41
CA THR A 39 -10.78 -21.17 22.56
C THR A 39 -9.58 -22.07 22.27
N SER A 40 -9.60 -23.36 22.64
CA SER A 40 -8.55 -24.32 22.31
C SER A 40 -8.52 -24.66 20.81
N GLY A 41 -9.66 -24.61 20.13
CA GLY A 41 -9.77 -24.77 18.68
C GLY A 41 -9.19 -23.57 17.91
N GLU A 42 -9.35 -22.36 18.44
CA GLU A 42 -8.76 -21.13 17.84
C GLU A 42 -7.26 -21.04 18.07
N GLU A 43 -6.73 -21.45 19.25
CA GLU A 43 -5.29 -21.43 19.53
C GLU A 43 -4.49 -22.39 18.64
N ASP A 44 -5.00 -23.57 18.32
CA ASP A 44 -4.31 -24.54 17.45
C ASP A 44 -4.31 -24.11 15.97
N TYR A 45 -5.20 -23.17 15.61
CA TYR A 45 -5.30 -22.62 14.24
C TYR A 45 -4.33 -21.47 13.97
N GLN A 46 -3.81 -20.81 15.01
CA GLN A 46 -2.95 -19.63 14.87
C GLN A 46 -1.54 -19.95 14.36
N HIS A 47 -1.13 -21.22 14.28
CA HIS A 47 0.30 -21.54 14.17
C HIS A 47 0.84 -21.94 12.81
N HIS A 48 0.04 -22.26 11.77
CA HIS A 48 0.62 -22.72 10.50
C HIS A 48 -0.08 -22.23 9.24
N LEU A 49 0.63 -21.41 8.46
CA LEU A 49 0.28 -21.12 7.07
C LEU A 49 0.45 -22.38 6.22
N THR A 50 -0.53 -22.70 5.37
CA THR A 50 -0.37 -23.79 4.41
C THR A 50 0.62 -23.37 3.30
N PRO A 51 1.41 -24.32 2.76
CA PRO A 51 2.30 -24.01 1.62
C PRO A 51 1.55 -23.44 0.41
N PHE A 52 0.27 -23.79 0.27
CA PHE A 52 -0.60 -23.27 -0.77
C PHE A 52 -0.85 -21.77 -0.62
N VAL A 53 -1.18 -21.29 0.58
CA VAL A 53 -1.37 -19.85 0.85
C VAL A 53 -0.07 -19.08 0.67
N SER A 54 1.07 -19.65 1.09
CA SER A 54 2.38 -19.04 0.87
C SER A 54 2.70 -18.90 -0.61
N LEU A 55 2.51 -19.95 -1.42
CA LEU A 55 2.73 -19.90 -2.87
C LEU A 55 1.82 -18.87 -3.54
N LEU A 56 0.55 -18.83 -3.16
CA LEU A 56 -0.44 -17.90 -3.69
C LEU A 56 -0.06 -16.46 -3.37
N THR A 57 0.33 -16.18 -2.12
CA THR A 57 0.80 -14.84 -1.71
C THR A 57 2.05 -14.43 -2.47
N LEU A 58 3.04 -15.31 -2.60
CA LEU A 58 4.25 -15.03 -3.38
C LEU A 58 3.91 -14.73 -4.84
N THR A 59 3.01 -15.51 -5.45
CA THR A 59 2.58 -15.29 -6.84
C THR A 59 1.91 -13.93 -7.01
N ALA A 60 0.95 -13.59 -6.14
CA ALA A 60 0.27 -12.30 -6.20
C ALA A 60 1.23 -11.12 -5.89
N SER A 61 2.23 -11.33 -5.03
CA SER A 61 3.23 -10.31 -4.68
C SER A 61 4.20 -9.99 -5.83
N ILE A 62 4.28 -10.82 -6.88
CA ILE A 62 5.03 -10.43 -8.10
C ILE A 62 4.44 -9.16 -8.72
N SER A 63 3.14 -8.90 -8.58
CA SER A 63 2.54 -7.62 -8.98
C SER A 63 3.16 -6.43 -8.22
N GLY A 64 3.45 -6.60 -6.93
CA GLY A 64 4.21 -5.62 -6.15
C GLY A 64 5.64 -5.46 -6.67
N PHE A 65 6.31 -6.56 -6.99
CA PHE A 65 7.65 -6.53 -7.59
C PHE A 65 7.66 -5.75 -8.93
N LEU A 66 6.67 -5.95 -9.81
CA LEU A 66 6.53 -5.22 -11.07
C LEU A 66 6.42 -3.71 -10.85
N PHE A 67 5.58 -3.29 -9.89
CA PHE A 67 5.48 -1.89 -9.50
C PHE A 67 6.80 -1.33 -8.98
N GLY A 68 7.48 -2.07 -8.11
CA GLY A 68 8.79 -1.68 -7.59
C GLY A 68 9.86 -1.59 -8.67
N TYR A 69 9.90 -2.56 -9.58
CA TYR A 69 10.83 -2.58 -10.71
C TYR A 69 10.64 -1.34 -11.61
N ASP A 70 9.40 -1.04 -12.00
CA ASP A 70 9.09 0.13 -12.82
C ASP A 70 9.50 1.44 -12.15
N THR A 71 9.25 1.56 -10.83
CA THR A 71 9.63 2.74 -10.04
C THR A 71 11.15 2.93 -9.97
N GLY A 72 11.91 1.84 -9.83
CA GLY A 72 13.37 1.90 -9.70
C GLY A 72 14.10 2.09 -11.05
N VAL A 73 13.66 1.39 -12.09
CA VAL A 73 14.37 1.34 -13.38
C VAL A 73 14.42 2.70 -14.06
N ILE A 74 13.39 3.53 -13.88
CA ILE A 74 13.29 4.86 -14.51
C ILE A 74 14.46 5.77 -14.14
N SER A 75 14.96 5.66 -12.91
CA SER A 75 16.09 6.47 -12.43
C SER A 75 17.34 6.29 -13.28
N SER A 76 17.71 5.04 -13.57
CA SER A 76 18.86 4.71 -14.40
C SER A 76 18.59 4.93 -15.88
N MET A 77 17.37 4.64 -16.36
CA MET A 77 16.95 4.89 -17.73
C MET A 77 17.12 6.34 -18.16
N LEU A 78 16.64 7.29 -17.34
CA LEU A 78 16.67 8.73 -17.68
C LEU A 78 18.08 9.27 -17.93
N ILE A 79 19.09 8.70 -17.30
CA ILE A 79 20.50 9.06 -17.55
C ILE A 79 21.03 8.33 -18.79
N SER A 80 20.62 7.08 -18.97
CA SER A 80 21.16 6.20 -20.02
C SER A 80 20.60 6.50 -21.41
N ILE A 81 19.42 7.12 -21.53
CA ILE A 81 18.78 7.47 -22.81
C ILE A 81 19.62 8.45 -23.63
N ARG A 82 20.25 9.46 -22.99
CA ARG A 82 21.03 10.52 -23.66
C ARG A 82 20.29 11.10 -24.86
N THR A 83 20.77 10.85 -26.09
CA THR A 83 20.23 11.32 -27.38
C THR A 83 19.54 10.21 -28.20
N SER A 84 19.36 9.02 -27.64
CA SER A 84 18.83 7.84 -28.34
C SER A 84 17.38 7.99 -28.84
N LEU A 85 16.65 8.99 -28.38
CA LEU A 85 15.27 9.30 -28.77
C LEU A 85 15.19 10.52 -29.73
N GLY A 86 16.29 10.82 -30.43
CA GLY A 86 16.35 11.88 -31.43
C GLY A 86 16.89 13.22 -30.92
N HIS A 87 16.79 13.50 -29.63
CA HIS A 87 17.35 14.68 -28.99
C HIS A 87 17.73 14.39 -27.52
N SER A 88 18.47 15.29 -26.87
CA SER A 88 18.72 15.22 -25.44
C SER A 88 17.44 15.51 -24.67
N LEU A 89 17.12 14.67 -23.67
CA LEU A 89 15.89 14.82 -22.87
C LEU A 89 15.86 16.16 -22.14
N THR A 90 14.85 16.96 -22.41
CA THR A 90 14.54 18.17 -21.63
C THR A 90 14.01 17.80 -20.24
N VAL A 91 13.95 18.78 -19.33
CA VAL A 91 13.35 18.60 -18.00
C VAL A 91 11.88 18.18 -18.11
N LEU A 92 11.14 18.76 -19.07
CA LEU A 92 9.74 18.39 -19.31
C LEU A 92 9.61 16.96 -19.82
N ASP A 93 10.49 16.52 -20.75
CA ASP A 93 10.47 15.12 -21.23
C ASP A 93 10.68 14.14 -20.09
N LYS A 94 11.68 14.38 -19.24
CA LYS A 94 11.97 13.53 -18.07
C LYS A 94 10.80 13.50 -17.09
N SER A 95 10.19 14.65 -16.81
CA SER A 95 9.02 14.76 -15.93
C SER A 95 7.80 14.06 -16.50
N LEU A 96 7.52 14.18 -17.81
CA LEU A 96 6.42 13.49 -18.49
C LEU A 96 6.62 11.98 -18.51
N ILE A 97 7.82 11.51 -18.92
CA ILE A 97 8.16 10.08 -18.95
C ILE A 97 7.95 9.46 -17.57
N THR A 98 8.27 10.18 -16.49
CA THR A 98 8.13 9.67 -15.12
C THR A 98 6.70 9.72 -14.63
N SER A 99 6.00 10.85 -14.81
CA SER A 99 4.71 11.10 -14.20
C SER A 99 3.53 10.43 -14.91
N VAL A 100 3.63 10.19 -16.23
CA VAL A 100 2.53 9.61 -17.01
C VAL A 100 2.10 8.23 -16.49
N THR A 101 3.02 7.46 -15.97
CA THR A 101 2.70 6.15 -15.35
C THR A 101 1.74 6.32 -14.18
N ALA A 102 1.96 7.31 -13.31
CA ALA A 102 1.07 7.59 -12.18
C ALA A 102 -0.30 8.11 -12.64
N LEU A 103 -0.34 8.94 -13.71
CA LEU A 103 -1.59 9.42 -14.29
C LEU A 103 -2.45 8.27 -14.82
N PHE A 104 -1.84 7.32 -15.53
CA PHE A 104 -2.58 6.19 -16.06
C PHE A 104 -2.87 5.12 -14.99
N ALA A 105 -2.06 5.03 -13.92
CA ALA A 105 -2.38 4.20 -12.76
C ALA A 105 -3.61 4.74 -11.99
N LEU A 106 -3.78 6.07 -11.91
CA LEU A 106 -4.99 6.72 -11.40
C LEU A 106 -6.25 6.27 -12.15
N LEU A 107 -6.16 6.10 -13.48
CA LEU A 107 -7.28 5.63 -14.30
C LEU A 107 -7.45 4.11 -14.22
N GLY A 108 -6.34 3.37 -14.17
CA GLY A 108 -6.31 1.91 -14.13
C GLY A 108 -6.87 1.31 -12.84
N SER A 109 -6.66 1.96 -11.71
CA SER A 109 -7.08 1.45 -10.40
C SER A 109 -8.61 1.36 -10.23
N PRO A 110 -9.43 2.39 -10.51
CA PRO A 110 -10.89 2.27 -10.45
C PRO A 110 -11.45 1.30 -11.52
N LEU A 111 -10.87 1.32 -12.72
CA LEU A 111 -11.26 0.40 -13.80
C LEU A 111 -11.04 -1.05 -13.37
N ALA A 112 -9.91 -1.34 -12.74
CA ALA A 112 -9.61 -2.67 -12.24
C ALA A 112 -10.56 -3.11 -11.12
N GLY A 113 -11.01 -2.20 -10.25
CA GLY A 113 -12.03 -2.49 -9.25
C GLY A 113 -13.33 -2.99 -9.90
N PHE A 114 -13.83 -2.27 -10.90
CA PHE A 114 -15.00 -2.66 -11.66
C PHE A 114 -14.83 -4.00 -12.38
N LEU A 115 -13.69 -4.20 -13.04
CA LEU A 115 -13.40 -5.45 -13.74
C LEU A 115 -13.22 -6.62 -12.76
N ALA A 116 -12.63 -6.40 -11.59
CA ALA A 116 -12.43 -7.43 -10.58
C ALA A 116 -13.75 -7.95 -10.01
N ASP A 117 -14.75 -7.11 -9.88
CA ASP A 117 -16.08 -7.51 -9.44
C ASP A 117 -16.85 -8.28 -10.52
N SER A 118 -16.70 -7.89 -11.79
CA SER A 118 -17.42 -8.52 -12.91
C SER A 118 -16.75 -9.79 -13.43
N TRP A 119 -15.43 -9.78 -13.61
CA TRP A 119 -14.67 -10.87 -14.25
C TRP A 119 -13.95 -11.79 -13.25
N GLY A 120 -13.74 -11.32 -12.03
CA GLY A 120 -12.95 -12.00 -11.01
C GLY A 120 -11.55 -11.41 -10.86
N ARG A 121 -10.97 -11.63 -9.68
CA ARG A 121 -9.66 -11.05 -9.31
C ARG A 121 -8.53 -11.63 -10.13
N LYS A 122 -8.52 -12.95 -10.31
CA LYS A 122 -7.52 -13.68 -11.10
C LYS A 122 -7.40 -13.16 -12.53
N LYS A 123 -8.53 -12.98 -13.22
CA LYS A 123 -8.53 -12.54 -14.62
C LYS A 123 -8.00 -11.12 -14.77
N VAL A 124 -8.27 -10.25 -13.80
CA VAL A 124 -7.75 -8.88 -13.83
C VAL A 124 -6.24 -8.84 -13.59
N VAL A 125 -5.70 -9.69 -12.70
CA VAL A 125 -4.25 -9.83 -12.56
C VAL A 125 -3.62 -10.32 -13.86
N LEU A 126 -4.18 -11.36 -14.50
CA LEU A 126 -3.69 -11.84 -15.80
C LEU A 126 -3.71 -10.77 -16.89
N LEU A 127 -4.77 -9.95 -16.93
CA LEU A 127 -4.86 -8.83 -17.86
C LEU A 127 -3.80 -7.77 -17.56
N ALA A 128 -3.56 -7.47 -16.29
CA ALA A 128 -2.52 -6.53 -15.86
C ALA A 128 -1.12 -7.03 -16.25
N ASP A 129 -0.83 -8.33 -16.09
CA ASP A 129 0.45 -8.93 -16.48
C ASP A 129 0.72 -8.79 -17.98
N VAL A 130 -0.28 -9.10 -18.82
CA VAL A 130 -0.19 -8.94 -20.28
C VAL A 130 0.00 -7.46 -20.65
N THR A 131 -0.78 -6.57 -20.05
CA THR A 131 -0.69 -5.12 -20.31
C THR A 131 0.67 -4.57 -19.90
N PHE A 132 1.21 -5.02 -18.76
CA PHE A 132 2.55 -4.63 -18.30
C PHE A 132 3.63 -5.11 -19.26
N ALA A 133 3.60 -6.40 -19.66
CA ALA A 133 4.58 -6.96 -20.59
C ALA A 133 4.56 -6.24 -21.94
N VAL A 134 3.38 -5.97 -22.50
CA VAL A 134 3.22 -5.21 -23.75
C VAL A 134 3.79 -3.80 -23.59
N GLY A 135 3.46 -3.10 -22.51
CA GLY A 135 3.97 -1.76 -22.24
C GLY A 135 5.49 -1.72 -22.07
N ALA A 136 6.09 -2.70 -21.39
CA ALA A 136 7.54 -2.83 -21.27
C ALA A 136 8.24 -3.06 -22.62
N LEU A 137 7.66 -3.88 -23.50
CA LEU A 137 8.16 -4.12 -24.84
C LEU A 137 8.04 -2.86 -25.74
N ILE A 138 6.93 -2.11 -25.64
CA ILE A 138 6.77 -0.82 -26.34
C ILE A 138 7.86 0.15 -25.88
N GLN A 139 8.12 0.26 -24.57
CA GLN A 139 9.20 1.09 -24.05
C GLN A 139 10.57 0.68 -24.65
N ALA A 140 10.88 -0.62 -24.62
CA ALA A 140 12.14 -1.15 -25.14
C ALA A 140 12.34 -0.89 -26.64
N SER A 141 11.26 -0.85 -27.42
CA SER A 141 11.28 -0.65 -28.88
C SER A 141 11.11 0.82 -29.29
N SER A 142 10.98 1.77 -28.35
CA SER A 142 10.71 3.18 -28.67
C SER A 142 11.93 3.88 -29.28
N TYR A 143 11.68 4.74 -30.28
CA TYR A 143 12.64 5.61 -30.94
C TYR A 143 12.36 7.09 -30.72
N THR A 144 11.19 7.43 -30.19
CA THR A 144 10.79 8.80 -29.91
C THR A 144 10.34 8.92 -28.46
N VAL A 145 10.39 10.14 -27.90
CA VAL A 145 9.86 10.44 -26.55
C VAL A 145 8.38 10.10 -26.46
N ALA A 146 7.60 10.38 -27.52
CA ALA A 146 6.16 10.10 -27.53
C ALA A 146 5.85 8.60 -27.44
N GLU A 147 6.60 7.74 -28.13
CA GLU A 147 6.46 6.29 -28.04
C GLU A 147 6.82 5.78 -26.65
N LEU A 148 7.90 6.31 -26.05
CA LEU A 148 8.28 5.97 -24.68
C LEU A 148 7.20 6.37 -23.69
N VAL A 149 6.65 7.59 -23.80
CA VAL A 149 5.53 8.09 -22.96
C VAL A 149 4.29 7.21 -23.14
N PHE A 150 3.99 6.78 -24.37
CA PHE A 150 2.88 5.85 -24.62
C PHE A 150 3.10 4.49 -23.95
N GLY A 151 4.29 3.91 -24.05
CA GLY A 151 4.64 2.67 -23.35
C GLY A 151 4.53 2.81 -21.83
N ARG A 152 4.96 3.95 -21.28
CA ARG A 152 4.80 4.31 -19.85
C ARG A 152 3.31 4.42 -19.44
N ALA A 153 2.47 4.96 -20.30
CA ALA A 153 1.02 5.04 -20.08
C ALA A 153 0.39 3.63 -20.00
N VAL A 154 0.77 2.73 -20.90
CA VAL A 154 0.29 1.34 -20.90
C VAL A 154 0.73 0.60 -19.63
N VAL A 155 2.00 0.73 -19.24
CA VAL A 155 2.51 0.17 -17.98
C VAL A 155 1.76 0.79 -16.78
N GLY A 156 1.45 2.09 -16.82
CA GLY A 156 0.70 2.77 -15.78
C GLY A 156 -0.69 2.16 -15.55
N LEU A 157 -1.43 1.86 -16.61
CA LEU A 157 -2.72 1.15 -16.50
C LEU A 157 -2.57 -0.20 -15.80
N ALA A 158 -1.53 -0.96 -16.17
CA ALA A 158 -1.25 -2.26 -15.55
C ALA A 158 -0.90 -2.13 -14.06
N ILE A 159 -0.03 -1.19 -13.70
CA ILE A 159 0.36 -0.92 -12.31
C ILE A 159 -0.83 -0.47 -11.48
N GLY A 160 -1.68 0.42 -12.01
CA GLY A 160 -2.90 0.84 -11.35
C GLY A 160 -3.84 -0.32 -11.06
N ALA A 161 -4.03 -1.21 -12.02
CA ALA A 161 -4.83 -2.41 -11.85
C ALA A 161 -4.22 -3.38 -10.82
N ALA A 162 -2.93 -3.67 -10.94
CA ALA A 162 -2.21 -4.58 -10.07
C ALA A 162 -2.16 -4.09 -8.62
N SER A 163 -1.91 -2.79 -8.40
CA SER A 163 -1.85 -2.18 -7.07
C SER A 163 -3.16 -2.26 -6.29
N PHE A 164 -4.29 -2.32 -6.98
CA PHE A 164 -5.60 -2.51 -6.38
C PHE A 164 -5.95 -3.99 -6.18
N VAL A 165 -5.77 -4.82 -7.22
CA VAL A 165 -6.29 -6.20 -7.22
C VAL A 165 -5.38 -7.18 -6.48
N ALA A 166 -4.05 -7.02 -6.50
CA ALA A 166 -3.15 -7.97 -5.85
C ALA A 166 -3.32 -8.00 -4.32
N PRO A 167 -3.35 -6.87 -3.58
CA PRO A 167 -3.67 -6.89 -2.15
C PRO A 167 -5.06 -7.45 -1.86
N LEU A 168 -6.06 -7.16 -2.70
CA LEU A 168 -7.42 -7.69 -2.58
C LEU A 168 -7.43 -9.22 -2.72
N TYR A 169 -6.75 -9.75 -3.75
CA TYR A 169 -6.61 -11.19 -3.97
C TYR A 169 -5.93 -11.88 -2.80
N ILE A 170 -4.85 -11.29 -2.25
CA ILE A 170 -4.17 -11.80 -1.05
C ILE A 170 -5.12 -11.81 0.15
N THR A 171 -5.85 -10.72 0.41
CA THR A 171 -6.71 -10.60 1.58
C THR A 171 -7.91 -11.56 1.54
N GLU A 172 -8.50 -11.79 0.37
CA GLU A 172 -9.66 -12.69 0.20
C GLU A 172 -9.28 -14.18 0.30
N LEU A 173 -8.03 -14.54 0.05
CA LEU A 173 -7.52 -15.92 0.14
C LEU A 173 -6.74 -16.21 1.42
N SER A 174 -6.49 -15.19 2.23
CA SER A 174 -5.72 -15.33 3.47
C SER A 174 -6.60 -15.66 4.67
N PRO A 175 -6.20 -16.61 5.54
CA PRO A 175 -6.84 -16.79 6.83
C PRO A 175 -6.76 -15.50 7.66
N ALA A 176 -7.82 -15.19 8.41
CA ALA A 176 -7.98 -13.93 9.13
C ALA A 176 -6.74 -13.53 10.00
N PRO A 177 -6.12 -14.43 10.80
CA PRO A 177 -4.98 -14.08 11.64
C PRO A 177 -3.71 -13.65 10.87
N PHE A 178 -3.56 -14.08 9.62
CA PHE A 178 -2.36 -13.83 8.80
C PHE A 178 -2.56 -12.73 7.74
N ARG A 179 -3.79 -12.26 7.54
CA ARG A 179 -4.17 -11.34 6.45
C ARG A 179 -3.26 -10.11 6.37
N GLY A 180 -3.07 -9.41 7.49
CA GLY A 180 -2.23 -8.22 7.54
C GLY A 180 -0.77 -8.52 7.18
N ARG A 181 -0.20 -9.59 7.74
CA ARG A 181 1.18 -10.00 7.46
C ARG A 181 1.40 -10.35 5.99
N LEU A 182 0.45 -11.04 5.37
CA LEU A 182 0.55 -11.45 3.97
C LEU A 182 0.43 -10.27 3.00
N VAL A 183 -0.35 -9.26 3.33
CA VAL A 183 -0.38 -8.00 2.56
C VAL A 183 0.96 -7.25 2.64
N ILE A 184 1.62 -7.27 3.79
CA ILE A 184 2.95 -6.63 3.93
C ILE A 184 4.02 -7.36 3.09
N VAL A 185 3.88 -8.67 2.85
CA VAL A 185 4.76 -9.38 1.89
C VAL A 185 4.70 -8.73 0.50
N ASN A 186 3.53 -8.29 0.05
CA ASN A 186 3.43 -7.55 -1.20
C ASN A 186 4.24 -6.23 -1.18
N VAL A 187 4.26 -5.52 -0.05
CA VAL A 187 5.08 -4.29 0.11
C VAL A 187 6.58 -4.62 0.09
N LEU A 188 7.00 -5.73 0.70
CA LEU A 188 8.39 -6.21 0.61
C LEU A 188 8.78 -6.51 -0.83
N PHE A 189 7.90 -7.11 -1.62
CA PHE A 189 8.16 -7.37 -3.03
C PHE A 189 8.28 -6.08 -3.85
N ILE A 190 7.56 -5.00 -3.51
CA ILE A 190 7.77 -3.67 -4.11
C ILE A 190 9.22 -3.22 -3.87
N THR A 191 9.70 -3.28 -2.64
CA THR A 191 11.06 -2.82 -2.31
C THR A 191 12.15 -3.74 -2.89
N ILE A 192 11.92 -5.06 -2.98
CA ILE A 192 12.81 -5.99 -3.70
C ILE A 192 12.86 -5.64 -5.19
N GLY A 193 11.71 -5.36 -5.81
CA GLY A 193 11.63 -4.93 -7.20
C GLY A 193 12.44 -3.68 -7.47
N GLN A 194 12.40 -2.70 -6.55
CA GLN A 194 13.23 -1.50 -6.62
C GLN A 194 14.72 -1.84 -6.58
N VAL A 195 15.18 -2.65 -5.61
CA VAL A 195 16.59 -3.06 -5.53
C VAL A 195 17.04 -3.74 -6.81
N VAL A 196 16.27 -4.70 -7.33
CA VAL A 196 16.58 -5.40 -8.58
C VAL A 196 16.64 -4.43 -9.76
N ALA A 197 15.72 -3.47 -9.83
CA ALA A 197 15.72 -2.44 -10.87
C ALA A 197 16.99 -1.58 -10.87
N TYR A 198 17.48 -1.20 -9.69
CA TYR A 198 18.74 -0.44 -9.56
C TYR A 198 19.97 -1.29 -9.87
N VAL A 199 19.98 -2.59 -9.52
CA VAL A 199 21.05 -3.51 -9.93
C VAL A 199 21.08 -3.65 -11.44
N VAL A 200 19.93 -3.87 -12.08
CA VAL A 200 19.80 -3.92 -13.55
C VAL A 200 20.25 -2.58 -14.16
N GLY A 201 19.80 -1.46 -13.58
CA GLY A 201 20.20 -0.13 -14.02
C GLY A 201 21.72 0.08 -13.97
N TRP A 202 22.36 -0.33 -12.87
CA TRP A 202 23.81 -0.25 -12.75
C TRP A 202 24.53 -1.18 -13.74
N THR A 203 24.10 -2.43 -13.86
CA THR A 203 24.73 -3.42 -14.77
C THR A 203 24.71 -3.00 -16.24
N PHE A 204 23.59 -2.40 -16.68
CA PHE A 204 23.44 -1.99 -18.10
C PHE A 204 23.78 -0.51 -18.34
N SER A 205 24.18 0.26 -17.33
CA SER A 205 24.58 1.67 -17.49
C SER A 205 25.79 1.85 -18.39
N ASP A 206 26.74 0.90 -18.40
CA ASP A 206 27.95 0.95 -19.18
C ASP A 206 27.74 0.59 -20.66
N TRP A 207 26.58 -0.01 -21.01
CA TRP A 207 26.22 -0.35 -22.40
C TRP A 207 25.57 0.82 -23.16
N ASN A 208 25.79 2.03 -22.70
CA ASN A 208 25.18 3.26 -23.22
C ASN A 208 25.71 3.68 -24.60
N GLU A 209 26.93 3.28 -24.96
CA GLU A 209 27.52 3.63 -26.27
C GLU A 209 26.70 3.08 -27.44
N THR A 210 26.02 1.96 -27.24
CA THR A 210 25.19 1.32 -28.27
C THR A 210 23.73 1.75 -28.25
N GLY A 211 23.30 2.52 -27.23
CA GLY A 211 21.88 2.88 -26.98
C GLY A 211 20.98 1.69 -26.63
N ILE A 212 21.55 0.50 -26.39
CA ILE A 212 20.82 -0.74 -26.10
C ILE A 212 20.56 -0.86 -24.58
N GLY A 213 21.45 -0.34 -23.73
CA GLY A 213 21.40 -0.53 -22.29
C GLY A 213 20.05 -0.16 -21.68
N TRP A 214 19.53 1.05 -21.91
CA TRP A 214 18.25 1.48 -21.37
C TRP A 214 17.04 0.71 -21.95
N ARG A 215 17.14 0.21 -23.19
CA ARG A 215 16.10 -0.65 -23.80
C ARG A 215 16.03 -2.00 -23.11
N LEU A 216 17.17 -2.58 -22.74
CA LEU A 216 17.23 -3.81 -21.95
C LEU A 216 16.67 -3.57 -20.54
N MET A 217 17.00 -2.45 -19.89
CA MET A 217 16.43 -2.08 -18.59
C MET A 217 14.90 -2.04 -18.64
N ALA A 218 14.30 -1.43 -19.67
CA ALA A 218 12.85 -1.38 -19.85
C ALA A 218 12.26 -2.76 -20.19
N GLY A 219 12.85 -3.47 -21.14
CA GLY A 219 12.34 -4.76 -21.64
C GLY A 219 12.39 -5.89 -20.61
N LEU A 220 13.41 -5.91 -19.75
CA LEU A 220 13.53 -6.89 -18.68
C LEU A 220 12.36 -6.85 -17.68
N GLY A 221 11.64 -5.72 -17.57
CA GLY A 221 10.42 -5.64 -16.80
C GLY A 221 9.32 -6.60 -17.28
N ALA A 222 9.32 -7.00 -18.56
CA ALA A 222 8.36 -7.98 -19.08
C ALA A 222 8.57 -9.39 -18.51
N VAL A 223 9.80 -9.75 -18.10
CA VAL A 223 10.13 -11.11 -17.65
C VAL A 223 9.33 -11.53 -16.43
N PRO A 224 9.34 -10.78 -15.31
CA PRO A 224 8.55 -11.16 -14.13
C PRO A 224 7.04 -11.11 -14.40
N ALA A 225 6.54 -10.25 -15.29
CA ALA A 225 5.13 -10.23 -15.70
C ALA A 225 4.73 -11.52 -16.42
N ILE A 226 5.56 -11.99 -17.35
CA ILE A 226 5.34 -13.26 -18.07
C ILE A 226 5.40 -14.43 -17.10
N ILE A 227 6.35 -14.44 -16.16
CA ILE A 227 6.46 -15.49 -15.13
C ILE A 227 5.18 -15.50 -14.27
N GLN A 228 4.73 -14.34 -13.78
CA GLN A 228 3.51 -14.22 -13.00
C GLN A 228 2.29 -14.73 -13.78
N PHE A 229 2.15 -14.34 -15.04
CA PHE A 229 1.05 -14.76 -15.90
C PHE A 229 0.93 -16.29 -15.94
N PHE A 230 2.02 -17.01 -16.23
CA PHE A 230 1.99 -18.47 -16.30
C PHE A 230 1.69 -19.13 -14.95
N ILE A 231 2.24 -18.63 -13.84
CA ILE A 231 1.93 -19.16 -12.52
C ILE A 231 0.48 -18.86 -12.16
N MET A 232 -0.01 -17.64 -12.43
CA MET A 232 -1.36 -17.19 -12.08
C MET A 232 -2.46 -17.98 -12.84
N ILE A 233 -2.18 -18.51 -14.03
CA ILE A 233 -3.12 -19.42 -14.73
C ILE A 233 -3.45 -20.64 -13.86
N THR A 234 -2.51 -21.15 -13.09
CA THR A 234 -2.70 -22.33 -12.23
C THR A 234 -3.38 -22.02 -10.88
N MET A 235 -3.42 -20.75 -10.49
CA MET A 235 -4.02 -20.30 -9.23
C MET A 235 -5.55 -20.28 -9.31
N PRO A 236 -6.28 -20.48 -8.20
CA PRO A 236 -7.74 -20.41 -8.18
C PRO A 236 -8.24 -18.96 -8.19
N GLU A 237 -9.52 -18.80 -8.44
CA GLU A 237 -10.24 -17.56 -8.16
C GLU A 237 -10.56 -17.44 -6.66
N THR A 238 -10.87 -16.22 -6.18
CA THR A 238 -11.14 -16.00 -4.76
C THR A 238 -12.47 -16.58 -4.31
N PRO A 239 -12.57 -17.15 -3.08
CA PRO A 239 -13.80 -17.72 -2.56
C PRO A 239 -14.95 -16.71 -2.53
N ARG A 240 -14.67 -15.46 -2.18
CA ARG A 240 -15.66 -14.39 -2.12
C ARG A 240 -16.31 -14.13 -3.48
N TRP A 241 -15.50 -14.03 -4.54
CA TRP A 241 -16.02 -13.84 -5.89
C TRP A 241 -16.79 -15.07 -6.38
N LEU A 242 -16.31 -16.29 -6.06
CA LEU A 242 -16.98 -17.54 -6.44
C LEU A 242 -18.37 -17.64 -5.81
N VAL A 243 -18.53 -17.30 -4.53
CA VAL A 243 -19.83 -17.27 -3.84
C VAL A 243 -20.74 -16.21 -4.45
N MET A 244 -20.21 -15.01 -4.75
CA MET A 244 -20.98 -13.95 -5.43
C MET A 244 -21.44 -14.37 -6.84
N SER A 245 -20.67 -15.24 -7.50
CA SER A 245 -20.96 -15.80 -8.84
C SER A 245 -21.75 -17.12 -8.79
N GLU A 246 -22.33 -17.49 -7.64
CA GLU A 246 -23.14 -18.72 -7.43
C GLU A 246 -22.38 -20.04 -7.66
N ARG A 247 -21.03 -20.01 -7.51
CA ARG A 247 -20.12 -21.17 -7.67
C ARG A 247 -19.61 -21.67 -6.32
N GLU A 248 -20.52 -21.98 -5.40
CA GLU A 248 -20.19 -22.33 -4.00
C GLU A 248 -19.33 -23.60 -3.88
N ASP A 249 -19.56 -24.61 -4.73
CA ASP A 249 -18.75 -25.85 -4.72
C ASP A 249 -17.27 -25.58 -5.02
N GLU A 250 -16.98 -24.64 -5.89
CA GLU A 250 -15.60 -24.24 -6.20
C GLU A 250 -15.02 -23.40 -5.06
N ALA A 251 -15.80 -22.51 -4.45
CA ALA A 251 -15.37 -21.76 -3.27
C ALA A 251 -14.99 -22.72 -2.13
N ARG A 252 -15.80 -23.75 -1.88
CA ARG A 252 -15.51 -24.79 -0.89
C ARG A 252 -14.21 -25.54 -1.18
N LYS A 253 -13.94 -25.90 -2.46
CA LYS A 253 -12.67 -26.52 -2.87
C LYS A 253 -11.46 -25.62 -2.64
N VAL A 254 -11.59 -24.33 -2.90
CA VAL A 254 -10.52 -23.37 -2.67
C VAL A 254 -10.25 -23.20 -1.18
N LEU A 255 -11.30 -23.01 -0.37
CA LEU A 255 -11.17 -22.89 1.08
C LEU A 255 -10.58 -24.16 1.71
N SER A 256 -10.94 -25.34 1.23
CA SER A 256 -10.34 -26.59 1.72
C SER A 256 -8.83 -26.68 1.45
N LYS A 257 -8.34 -26.08 0.35
CA LYS A 257 -6.89 -25.96 0.08
C LYS A 257 -6.22 -24.91 0.97
N VAL A 258 -6.92 -23.79 1.26
CA VAL A 258 -6.43 -22.73 2.14
C VAL A 258 -6.27 -23.22 3.57
N TYR A 259 -7.28 -23.93 4.09
CA TYR A 259 -7.29 -24.42 5.49
C TYR A 259 -6.65 -25.81 5.66
N GLY A 260 -6.42 -26.55 4.57
CA GLY A 260 -5.78 -27.88 4.58
C GLY A 260 -6.70 -29.01 5.06
N ALA A 261 -6.17 -30.24 5.16
CA ALA A 261 -6.92 -31.45 5.48
C ALA A 261 -6.85 -31.83 6.98
N ARG A 262 -7.14 -30.88 7.90
CA ARG A 262 -7.17 -31.15 9.36
C ARG A 262 -8.58 -31.53 9.84
N ASN A 263 -8.69 -32.16 11.00
CA ASN A 263 -9.96 -32.66 11.56
C ASN A 263 -11.07 -31.62 11.71
N ASN A 264 -10.72 -30.33 11.88
CA ASN A 264 -11.68 -29.21 12.01
C ASN A 264 -11.81 -28.36 10.74
N ALA A 265 -11.04 -28.64 9.66
CA ALA A 265 -11.03 -27.81 8.45
C ALA A 265 -12.40 -27.71 7.78
N ASN A 266 -13.18 -28.80 7.75
CA ASN A 266 -14.52 -28.79 7.16
C ASN A 266 -15.51 -27.90 7.92
N ARG A 267 -15.41 -27.83 9.25
CA ARG A 267 -16.24 -26.94 10.07
C ARG A 267 -15.89 -25.48 9.76
N LEU A 268 -14.60 -25.12 9.75
CA LEU A 268 -14.11 -23.79 9.47
C LEU A 268 -14.46 -23.35 8.04
N VAL A 269 -14.27 -24.22 7.05
CA VAL A 269 -14.68 -23.95 5.66
C VAL A 269 -16.18 -23.63 5.60
N THR A 270 -17.00 -24.34 6.36
CA THR A 270 -18.45 -24.12 6.40
C THR A 270 -18.77 -22.80 7.10
N GLU A 271 -18.12 -22.48 8.21
CA GLU A 271 -18.28 -21.21 8.94
C GLU A 271 -17.88 -20.01 8.08
N VAL A 272 -16.73 -20.08 7.40
CA VAL A 272 -16.27 -19.02 6.48
C VAL A 272 -17.21 -18.84 5.30
N LEU A 273 -17.71 -19.95 4.71
CA LEU A 273 -18.70 -19.87 3.64
C LEU A 273 -20.01 -19.25 4.10
N GLN A 274 -20.51 -19.64 5.28
CA GLN A 274 -21.70 -19.03 5.88
C GLN A 274 -21.49 -17.54 6.17
N GLY A 275 -20.29 -17.17 6.62
CA GLY A 275 -19.91 -15.76 6.81
C GLY A 275 -19.97 -14.96 5.51
N ILE A 276 -19.39 -15.48 4.42
CA ILE A 276 -19.42 -14.83 3.11
C ILE A 276 -20.86 -14.74 2.56
N GLU A 277 -21.67 -15.79 2.74
CA GLU A 277 -23.05 -15.79 2.29
C GLU A 277 -23.93 -14.82 3.12
N SER A 278 -23.71 -14.73 4.44
CA SER A 278 -24.42 -13.75 5.27
C SER A 278 -24.07 -12.32 4.87
N GLU A 279 -22.79 -12.01 4.58
CA GLU A 279 -22.38 -10.70 4.03
C GLU A 279 -23.08 -10.41 2.69
N ARG A 280 -23.16 -11.41 1.79
CA ARG A 280 -23.88 -11.28 0.51
C ARG A 280 -25.36 -10.96 0.70
N VAL A 281 -26.02 -11.68 1.60
CA VAL A 281 -27.45 -11.47 1.91
C VAL A 281 -27.67 -10.10 2.55
N GLU A 282 -26.84 -9.68 3.48
CA GLU A 282 -26.90 -8.34 4.10
C GLU A 282 -26.70 -7.24 3.07
N GLU A 283 -25.75 -7.41 2.16
CA GLU A 283 -25.53 -6.45 1.06
C GLU A 283 -26.75 -6.37 0.13
N GLN A 284 -27.37 -7.52 -0.22
CA GLN A 284 -28.59 -7.56 -1.03
C GLN A 284 -29.78 -6.91 -0.31
N ILE A 285 -29.95 -7.19 1.00
CA ILE A 285 -31.02 -6.57 1.81
C ILE A 285 -30.80 -5.07 1.89
N SER A 286 -29.57 -4.62 2.15
CA SER A 286 -29.22 -3.20 2.19
C SER A 286 -29.48 -2.51 0.84
N ARG A 287 -29.11 -3.14 -0.27
CA ARG A 287 -29.41 -2.63 -1.62
C ARG A 287 -30.91 -2.53 -1.87
N ARG A 288 -31.71 -3.56 -1.48
CA ARG A 288 -33.17 -3.55 -1.63
C ARG A 288 -33.86 -2.55 -0.71
N ALA A 289 -33.38 -2.38 0.52
CA ALA A 289 -33.91 -1.38 1.44
C ALA A 289 -33.68 0.04 0.91
N ARG A 290 -32.47 0.33 0.43
CA ARG A 290 -32.12 1.61 -0.21
C ARG A 290 -32.94 1.88 -1.47
N ALA A 291 -33.15 0.87 -2.33
CA ALA A 291 -33.99 1.00 -3.51
C ALA A 291 -35.49 1.28 -3.20
N ARG A 292 -35.95 0.94 -1.99
CA ARG A 292 -37.32 1.26 -1.53
C ARG A 292 -37.46 2.67 -0.96
N GLU A 293 -36.39 3.24 -0.40
CA GLU A 293 -36.38 4.61 0.10
C GLU A 293 -36.30 5.67 -1.02
N ILE A 294 -35.85 5.27 -2.20
CA ILE A 294 -35.76 6.14 -3.38
C ILE A 294 -37.07 5.94 -4.18
N GLU A 295 -37.86 7.02 -4.37
CA GLU A 295 -39.18 7.04 -5.05
C GLU A 295 -39.19 6.54 -6.52
N HIS A 296 -38.08 6.03 -7.05
CA HIS A 296 -37.95 5.47 -8.39
C HIS A 296 -37.53 4.00 -8.38
N PRO A 297 -38.49 3.04 -8.33
CA PRO A 297 -38.22 1.60 -8.24
C PRO A 297 -37.50 0.99 -9.46
N ASN A 298 -37.36 1.74 -10.55
CA ASN A 298 -36.82 1.23 -11.82
C ASN A 298 -35.35 1.58 -12.09
N ASP A 299 -34.69 2.35 -11.21
CA ASP A 299 -33.30 2.72 -11.41
C ASP A 299 -32.36 1.70 -10.71
N ASN A 300 -32.31 0.49 -11.26
CA ASN A 300 -31.27 -0.51 -10.95
C ASN A 300 -29.90 -0.07 -11.52
N SER A 301 -29.69 1.22 -11.71
CA SER A 301 -28.47 1.76 -12.28
C SER A 301 -27.32 1.63 -11.27
N TRP A 302 -26.19 1.13 -11.71
CA TRP A 302 -24.92 1.14 -10.98
C TRP A 302 -24.57 2.54 -10.41
N THR A 303 -24.98 3.60 -11.09
CA THR A 303 -24.81 5.00 -10.69
C THR A 303 -25.59 5.35 -9.42
N SER A 304 -26.80 4.81 -9.22
CA SER A 304 -27.58 5.03 -7.99
C SER A 304 -26.91 4.38 -6.77
N SER A 305 -26.41 3.15 -6.92
CA SER A 305 -25.68 2.44 -5.85
C SER A 305 -24.40 3.16 -5.45
N LEU A 306 -23.63 3.70 -6.40
CA LEU A 306 -22.45 4.52 -6.10
C LEU A 306 -22.82 5.82 -5.40
N LYS A 307 -23.89 6.48 -5.81
CA LYS A 307 -24.38 7.72 -5.20
C LYS A 307 -24.76 7.49 -3.72
N ASP A 308 -25.44 6.38 -3.44
CA ASP A 308 -25.87 6.05 -2.08
C ASP A 308 -24.66 5.73 -1.18
N THR A 309 -23.71 4.95 -1.68
CA THR A 309 -22.46 4.66 -0.96
C THR A 309 -21.64 5.95 -0.73
N TRP A 310 -21.62 6.87 -1.70
CA TRP A 310 -21.00 8.18 -1.55
C TRP A 310 -21.68 9.03 -0.47
N ILE A 311 -23.00 9.02 -0.42
CA ILE A 311 -23.79 9.72 0.60
C ILE A 311 -23.48 9.13 1.98
N GLU A 312 -23.46 7.81 2.12
CA GLU A 312 -23.10 7.13 3.36
C GLU A 312 -21.67 7.46 3.80
N LEU A 313 -20.72 7.48 2.87
CA LEU A 313 -19.32 7.80 3.11
C LEU A 313 -19.12 9.25 3.58
N THR A 314 -19.91 10.19 3.04
CA THR A 314 -19.71 11.63 3.30
C THR A 314 -20.61 12.19 4.40
N ARG A 315 -21.83 11.67 4.57
CA ARG A 315 -22.79 12.13 5.59
C ARG A 315 -22.53 11.52 6.97
N ASN A 316 -22.12 10.25 7.03
CA ASN A 316 -21.78 9.62 8.29
C ASN A 316 -20.45 10.22 8.83
N GLY A 317 -20.49 10.82 10.02
CA GLY A 317 -19.34 11.49 10.62
C GLY A 317 -18.12 10.59 10.80
N GLY A 318 -18.32 9.33 11.20
CA GLY A 318 -17.25 8.33 11.34
C GLY A 318 -16.59 7.99 10.01
N ASN A 319 -17.40 7.68 8.99
CA ASN A 319 -16.92 7.32 7.66
C ASN A 319 -16.18 8.49 6.99
N ARG A 320 -16.71 9.72 7.16
CA ARG A 320 -16.05 10.95 6.65
C ARG A 320 -14.68 11.18 7.30
N ARG A 321 -14.55 10.94 8.62
CA ARG A 321 -13.26 11.05 9.32
C ARG A 321 -12.28 9.98 8.84
N ALA A 322 -12.74 8.74 8.67
CA ALA A 322 -11.95 7.67 8.08
C ALA A 322 -11.42 8.04 6.69
N LEU A 323 -12.28 8.61 5.83
CA LEU A 323 -11.89 9.05 4.49
C LEU A 323 -10.84 10.17 4.54
N ILE A 324 -11.04 11.19 5.39
CA ILE A 324 -10.08 12.29 5.54
C ILE A 324 -8.72 11.78 6.00
N ILE A 325 -8.68 10.92 7.01
CA ILE A 325 -7.44 10.33 7.53
C ILE A 325 -6.74 9.51 6.44
N SER A 326 -7.49 8.65 5.76
CA SER A 326 -6.95 7.78 4.73
C SER A 326 -6.38 8.58 3.56
N CYS A 327 -7.12 9.57 3.04
CA CYS A 327 -6.64 10.47 1.98
C CYS A 327 -5.43 11.30 2.44
N LEU A 328 -5.41 11.78 3.69
CA LEU A 328 -4.29 12.50 4.26
C LEU A 328 -3.02 11.64 4.27
N LEU A 329 -3.09 10.40 4.75
CA LEU A 329 -1.96 9.48 4.79
C LEU A 329 -1.45 9.16 3.38
N GLN A 330 -2.36 8.90 2.45
CA GLN A 330 -2.02 8.59 1.07
C GLN A 330 -1.43 9.78 0.31
N ALA A 331 -1.95 10.98 0.53
CA ALA A 331 -1.38 12.20 -0.02
C ALA A 331 0.01 12.49 0.57
N LEU A 332 0.15 12.41 1.89
CA LEU A 332 1.42 12.67 2.57
C LEU A 332 2.50 11.68 2.17
N GLN A 333 2.14 10.40 1.94
CA GLN A 333 3.06 9.37 1.45
C GLN A 333 3.77 9.80 0.16
N GLN A 334 3.10 10.55 -0.71
CA GLN A 334 3.65 11.03 -1.97
C GLN A 334 4.24 12.44 -1.84
N LEU A 335 3.51 13.37 -1.20
CA LEU A 335 3.91 14.77 -1.05
C LEU A 335 5.16 14.97 -0.18
N CYS A 336 5.58 13.97 0.60
CA CYS A 336 6.88 13.99 1.28
C CYS A 336 8.08 13.95 0.33
N GLY A 337 7.87 13.65 -0.97
CA GLY A 337 8.91 13.64 -2.00
C GLY A 337 9.68 12.33 -2.14
N PHE A 338 9.29 11.25 -1.45
CA PHE A 338 9.99 9.97 -1.51
C PHE A 338 10.10 9.42 -2.92
N ASN A 339 8.98 9.37 -3.67
CA ASN A 339 9.00 8.83 -5.02
C ASN A 339 9.82 9.69 -5.98
N SER A 340 9.90 11.02 -5.79
CA SER A 340 10.81 11.86 -6.57
C SER A 340 12.27 11.50 -6.35
N ILE A 341 12.66 11.25 -5.09
CA ILE A 341 14.01 10.79 -4.80
C ILE A 341 14.28 9.43 -5.46
N MET A 342 13.33 8.50 -5.42
CA MET A 342 13.47 7.21 -6.10
C MET A 342 13.58 7.38 -7.62
N TYR A 343 12.71 8.16 -8.26
CA TYR A 343 12.71 8.36 -9.72
C TYR A 343 13.95 9.08 -10.23
N PHE A 344 14.50 10.01 -9.45
CA PHE A 344 15.55 10.91 -9.91
C PHE A 344 16.87 10.78 -9.14
N SER A 345 17.03 9.74 -8.28
CA SER A 345 18.23 9.55 -7.47
C SER A 345 19.50 9.53 -8.31
N ALA A 346 19.52 8.78 -9.41
CA ALA A 346 20.69 8.73 -10.27
C ALA A 346 20.97 10.10 -10.93
N SER A 347 19.94 10.87 -11.30
CA SER A 347 20.08 12.25 -11.79
C SER A 347 20.60 13.20 -10.72
N ILE A 348 20.15 13.06 -9.47
CA ILE A 348 20.65 13.83 -8.33
C ILE A 348 22.13 13.53 -8.09
N PHE A 349 22.52 12.26 -8.06
CA PHE A 349 23.92 11.88 -7.87
C PHE A 349 24.82 12.22 -9.06
N ALA A 350 24.28 12.29 -10.27
CA ALA A 350 25.00 12.83 -11.43
C ALA A 350 25.29 14.34 -11.29
N ILE A 351 24.33 15.13 -10.77
CA ILE A 351 24.52 16.56 -10.47
C ILE A 351 25.59 16.75 -9.38
N LEU A 352 25.69 15.81 -8.44
CA LEU A 352 26.67 15.79 -7.35
C LEU A 352 28.05 15.25 -7.77
N GLU A 353 28.24 14.93 -9.06
CA GLU A 353 29.51 14.46 -9.65
C GLU A 353 30.05 13.15 -9.01
N PHE A 354 29.16 12.24 -8.58
CA PHE A 354 29.58 10.90 -8.18
C PHE A 354 30.12 10.12 -9.38
N GLU A 355 31.18 9.34 -9.21
CA GLU A 355 31.80 8.54 -10.29
C GLU A 355 30.80 7.56 -10.92
N SER A 356 29.95 6.93 -10.12
CA SER A 356 28.89 6.02 -10.58
C SER A 356 27.54 6.39 -9.93
N PRO A 357 26.77 7.29 -10.55
CA PRO A 357 25.47 7.74 -10.01
C PRO A 357 24.45 6.61 -9.85
N THR A 358 24.44 5.65 -10.81
CA THR A 358 23.56 4.48 -10.80
C THR A 358 23.88 3.53 -9.63
N PHE A 359 25.17 3.26 -9.38
CA PHE A 359 25.60 2.46 -8.24
C PHE A 359 25.29 3.15 -6.90
N THR A 360 25.54 4.46 -6.81
CA THR A 360 25.23 5.23 -5.59
C THR A 360 23.74 5.19 -5.28
N SER A 361 22.88 5.22 -6.32
CA SER A 361 21.44 5.11 -6.16
C SER A 361 20.98 3.75 -5.60
N LEU A 362 21.75 2.69 -5.81
CA LEU A 362 21.47 1.37 -5.21
C LEU A 362 21.48 1.43 -3.68
N ALA A 363 22.30 2.30 -3.06
CA ALA A 363 22.27 2.49 -1.61
C ALA A 363 20.92 2.99 -1.11
N VAL A 364 20.24 3.86 -1.89
CA VAL A 364 18.90 4.39 -1.56
C VAL A 364 17.86 3.26 -1.55
N ALA A 365 17.83 2.45 -2.63
CA ALA A 365 16.89 1.32 -2.73
C ALA A 365 17.17 0.23 -1.67
N SER A 366 18.45 -0.06 -1.42
CA SER A 366 18.86 -1.02 -0.38
C SER A 366 18.42 -0.56 1.00
N THR A 367 18.59 0.73 1.32
CA THR A 367 18.12 1.31 2.58
C THR A 367 16.60 1.16 2.71
N ASN A 368 15.85 1.47 1.65
CA ASN A 368 14.40 1.30 1.64
C ASN A 368 14.00 -0.16 1.94
N PHE A 369 14.62 -1.11 1.27
CA PHE A 369 14.35 -2.54 1.49
C PHE A 369 14.66 -2.99 2.92
N PHE A 370 15.86 -2.73 3.42
CA PHE A 370 16.25 -3.17 4.77
C PHE A 370 15.38 -2.52 5.85
N MET A 371 15.08 -1.24 5.74
CA MET A 371 14.23 -0.56 6.71
C MET A 371 12.76 -0.97 6.60
N THR A 372 12.27 -1.36 5.43
CA THR A 372 10.94 -1.98 5.30
C THR A 372 10.89 -3.36 5.98
N CYS A 373 11.96 -4.16 5.90
CA CYS A 373 12.05 -5.40 6.67
C CYS A 373 12.00 -5.14 8.19
N VAL A 374 12.68 -4.10 8.67
CA VAL A 374 12.60 -3.69 10.08
C VAL A 374 11.21 -3.22 10.45
N ALA A 375 10.56 -2.40 9.59
CA ALA A 375 9.19 -1.95 9.80
C ALA A 375 8.22 -3.12 9.98
N PHE A 376 8.35 -4.16 9.14
CA PHE A 376 7.56 -5.39 9.25
C PHE A 376 7.62 -6.05 10.63
N LEU A 377 8.79 -5.99 11.29
CA LEU A 377 8.99 -6.62 12.59
C LEU A 377 8.48 -5.78 13.77
N ILE A 378 8.41 -4.46 13.62
CA ILE A 378 8.16 -3.54 14.73
C ILE A 378 6.80 -2.86 14.72
N ILE A 379 6.14 -2.76 13.54
CA ILE A 379 4.91 -1.95 13.36
C ILE A 379 3.75 -2.41 14.25
N ASP A 380 3.59 -3.72 14.45
CA ASP A 380 2.54 -4.30 15.29
C ASP A 380 2.84 -4.16 16.79
N ARG A 381 4.13 -3.94 17.17
CA ARG A 381 4.57 -3.79 18.56
C ARG A 381 4.51 -2.35 19.04
N ILE A 382 4.92 -1.40 18.18
CA ILE A 382 5.02 0.02 18.54
C ILE A 382 3.68 0.72 18.35
N GLY A 383 2.89 0.28 17.36
CA GLY A 383 1.66 0.94 16.95
C GLY A 383 1.85 1.88 15.75
N ARG A 384 0.80 1.99 14.93
CA ARG A 384 0.86 2.71 13.64
C ARG A 384 1.05 4.22 13.83
N ARG A 385 0.36 4.81 14.79
CA ARG A 385 0.44 6.25 15.08
C ARG A 385 1.79 6.65 15.64
N TYR A 386 2.30 5.89 16.62
CA TYR A 386 3.58 6.22 17.25
C TYR A 386 4.73 6.11 16.26
N VAL A 387 4.75 5.07 15.41
CA VAL A 387 5.74 4.93 14.35
C VAL A 387 5.77 6.17 13.46
N LEU A 388 4.62 6.68 13.00
CA LEU A 388 4.56 7.89 12.18
C LEU A 388 5.04 9.13 12.94
N LEU A 389 4.65 9.30 14.20
CA LEU A 389 5.03 10.47 14.99
C LEU A 389 6.53 10.55 15.27
N TYR A 390 7.24 9.40 15.34
CA TYR A 390 8.69 9.37 15.54
C TYR A 390 9.47 9.42 14.22
N THR A 391 8.98 8.80 13.16
CA THR A 391 9.72 8.72 11.89
C THR A 391 9.63 9.99 11.05
N ILE A 392 8.49 10.69 11.04
CA ILE A 392 8.33 11.90 10.23
C ILE A 392 9.27 13.05 10.68
N PRO A 393 9.50 13.33 11.97
CA PRO A 393 10.53 14.30 12.37
C PRO A 393 11.93 13.96 11.86
N VAL A 394 12.30 12.67 11.82
CA VAL A 394 13.58 12.24 11.25
C VAL A 394 13.63 12.47 9.75
N MET A 395 12.50 12.26 9.03
CA MET A 395 12.39 12.62 7.61
C MET A 395 12.58 14.11 7.39
N ILE A 396 11.97 14.97 8.22
CA ILE A 396 12.13 16.43 8.16
C ILE A 396 13.60 16.81 8.31
N LEU A 397 14.29 16.25 9.30
CA LEU A 397 15.72 16.48 9.51
C LEU A 397 16.54 16.03 8.28
N GLY A 398 16.25 14.87 7.70
CA GLY A 398 16.89 14.39 6.48
C GLY A 398 16.73 15.39 5.31
N LEU A 399 15.51 15.88 5.07
CA LEU A 399 15.26 16.86 4.00
C LEU A 399 15.95 18.21 4.25
N LEU A 400 15.99 18.68 5.50
CA LEU A 400 16.69 19.92 5.86
C LEU A 400 18.21 19.78 5.70
N PHE A 401 18.81 18.66 6.08
CA PHE A 401 20.23 18.38 5.85
C PHE A 401 20.54 18.25 4.35
N CYS A 402 19.63 17.65 3.58
CA CYS A 402 19.75 17.60 2.12
C CYS A 402 19.75 19.00 1.51
N SER A 403 18.80 19.86 1.92
CA SER A 403 18.74 21.27 1.54
C SER A 403 20.03 22.03 1.90
N LEU A 404 20.54 21.81 3.10
CA LEU A 404 21.80 22.43 3.57
C LEU A 404 23.00 21.95 2.74
N GLY A 405 23.08 20.69 2.37
CA GLY A 405 24.11 20.16 1.49
C GLY A 405 24.13 20.86 0.13
N PHE A 406 22.96 21.02 -0.50
CA PHE A 406 22.84 21.77 -1.76
C PHE A 406 23.14 23.27 -1.60
N LEU A 407 22.78 23.88 -0.46
CA LEU A 407 23.12 25.27 -0.17
C LEU A 407 24.62 25.49 -0.15
N PHE A 408 25.40 24.61 0.49
CA PHE A 408 26.85 24.70 0.50
C PHE A 408 27.48 24.57 -0.89
N MET A 409 26.90 23.78 -1.79
CA MET A 409 27.33 23.68 -3.19
C MET A 409 27.01 24.93 -4.01
N SER A 410 25.97 25.67 -3.66
CA SER A 410 25.51 26.85 -4.41
C SER A 410 26.27 28.14 -4.09
N ILE A 411 27.06 28.17 -3.00
CA ILE A 411 27.82 29.36 -2.60
C ILE A 411 29.04 29.55 -3.51
N PRO A 412 29.20 30.72 -4.20
CA PRO A 412 30.27 30.93 -5.19
C PRO A 412 31.71 30.76 -4.67
N THR A 413 31.94 30.99 -3.38
CA THR A 413 33.24 30.78 -2.70
C THR A 413 33.63 29.29 -2.71
N PHE A 414 32.69 28.39 -2.64
CA PHE A 414 32.93 26.95 -2.70
C PHE A 414 33.12 26.44 -4.12
N ARG A 415 32.47 27.06 -5.12
CA ARG A 415 32.61 26.71 -6.54
C ARG A 415 33.97 27.12 -7.10
N LYS A 416 34.49 28.31 -6.72
CA LYS A 416 35.83 28.77 -7.12
C LYS A 416 36.98 27.95 -6.49
N ALA A 417 36.77 27.36 -5.31
CA ALA A 417 37.76 26.52 -4.65
C ALA A 417 37.94 25.15 -5.35
N SER A 418 36.92 24.69 -6.11
CA SER A 418 37.02 23.46 -6.93
C SER A 418 37.82 23.69 -8.23
N ASP A 419 37.79 24.90 -8.80
CA ASP A 419 38.45 25.22 -10.07
C ASP A 419 39.92 25.69 -9.91
N SER A 420 40.34 26.04 -8.71
CA SER A 420 41.72 26.45 -8.42
C SER A 420 42.49 25.29 -7.75
N ILE A 421 43.28 24.60 -8.55
CA ILE A 421 44.35 23.72 -8.08
C ILE A 421 45.40 24.57 -7.39
N SER A 422 45.19 24.91 -6.13
CA SER A 422 46.19 25.50 -5.24
C SER A 422 45.88 25.13 -3.79
N THR A 423 46.60 24.11 -3.34
CA THR A 423 47.09 23.87 -1.98
C THR A 423 46.63 24.85 -0.88
N THR A 424 45.40 24.78 -0.45
CA THR A 424 45.02 25.13 0.93
C THR A 424 43.75 24.36 1.32
N ASN A 425 43.83 23.68 2.43
CA ASN A 425 42.90 22.75 3.02
C ASN A 425 41.49 23.35 3.22
N ILE A 426 40.60 23.27 2.21
CA ILE A 426 39.16 23.44 2.43
C ILE A 426 38.49 22.11 2.05
N ALA A 427 38.32 21.24 3.05
CA ALA A 427 37.69 19.93 2.90
C ALA A 427 36.17 19.98 2.65
N LEU A 428 35.52 21.14 2.79
CA LEU A 428 34.07 21.31 2.69
C LEU A 428 33.47 21.01 1.30
N PRO A 429 34.08 21.39 0.14
CA PRO A 429 33.47 21.08 -1.16
C PRO A 429 33.35 19.58 -1.46
N ARG A 430 34.27 18.77 -0.90
CA ARG A 430 34.25 17.31 -1.05
C ARG A 430 33.26 16.62 -0.10
N VAL A 431 32.85 17.29 0.99
CA VAL A 431 31.95 16.74 2.01
C VAL A 431 30.47 16.99 1.67
N ALA A 432 30.15 18.05 0.94
CA ALA A 432 28.76 18.38 0.60
C ALA A 432 28.01 17.25 -0.12
N PRO A 433 28.54 16.56 -1.15
CA PRO A 433 27.87 15.41 -1.76
C PRO A 433 27.62 14.25 -0.78
N LEU A 434 28.54 14.01 0.17
CA LEU A 434 28.38 12.99 1.20
C LEU A 434 27.29 13.38 2.22
N ILE A 435 27.16 14.67 2.55
CA ILE A 435 26.05 15.16 3.39
C ILE A 435 24.72 14.89 2.69
N VAL A 436 24.61 15.18 1.40
CA VAL A 436 23.39 14.92 0.64
C VAL A 436 23.08 13.43 0.58
N LEU A 437 24.06 12.58 0.30
CA LEU A 437 23.89 11.12 0.29
C LEU A 437 23.40 10.61 1.64
N PHE A 438 24.08 10.98 2.73
CA PHE A 438 23.68 10.59 4.09
C PHE A 438 22.27 11.07 4.42
N SER A 439 21.92 12.30 4.05
CA SER A 439 20.61 12.90 4.28
C SER A 439 19.51 12.13 3.55
N ILE A 440 19.74 11.74 2.30
CA ILE A 440 18.81 10.92 1.51
C ILE A 440 18.65 9.53 2.15
N ILE A 441 19.72 8.89 2.58
CA ILE A 441 19.68 7.60 3.29
C ILE A 441 18.85 7.72 4.58
N LEU A 442 19.08 8.76 5.38
CA LEU A 442 18.35 9.02 6.62
C LEU A 442 16.84 9.24 6.33
N PHE A 443 16.52 10.07 5.35
CA PHE A 443 15.14 10.34 4.92
C PHE A 443 14.44 9.06 4.46
N VAL A 444 15.07 8.30 3.56
CA VAL A 444 14.51 7.05 3.00
C VAL A 444 14.34 5.98 4.07
N GLY A 445 15.31 5.85 4.99
CA GLY A 445 15.22 4.92 6.11
C GLY A 445 14.04 5.24 7.03
N ALA A 446 13.86 6.51 7.39
CA ALA A 446 12.74 6.95 8.21
C ALA A 446 11.39 6.81 7.49
N TYR A 447 11.34 7.12 6.19
CA TYR A 447 10.15 6.90 5.35
C TYR A 447 9.73 5.43 5.34
N ALA A 448 10.66 4.51 5.09
CA ALA A 448 10.38 3.08 5.02
C ALA A 448 9.80 2.52 6.32
N LEU A 449 10.26 3.02 7.47
CA LEU A 449 9.75 2.62 8.79
C LEU A 449 8.31 3.09 9.04
N GLY A 450 7.90 4.23 8.52
CA GLY A 450 6.61 4.86 8.81
C GLY A 450 5.70 5.01 7.59
N LEU A 451 5.87 6.11 6.86
CA LEU A 451 5.00 6.45 5.71
C LEU A 451 5.08 5.45 4.56
N GLY A 452 6.15 4.67 4.45
CA GLY A 452 6.26 3.61 3.45
C GLY A 452 5.31 2.44 3.69
N THR A 453 4.91 2.19 4.94
CA THR A 453 4.18 0.98 5.34
C THR A 453 2.76 1.26 5.83
N VAL A 454 2.57 2.26 6.71
CA VAL A 454 1.27 2.53 7.37
C VAL A 454 0.13 2.85 6.40
N PRO A 455 0.30 3.66 5.34
CA PRO A 455 -0.81 3.99 4.43
C PRO A 455 -1.39 2.79 3.67
N TRP A 456 -0.66 1.71 3.51
CA TRP A 456 -1.16 0.47 2.89
C TRP A 456 -2.22 -0.25 3.72
N LEU A 457 -2.31 0.06 5.03
CA LEU A 457 -3.30 -0.49 5.95
C LEU A 457 -4.60 0.32 6.00
N GLN A 458 -4.79 1.27 5.08
CA GLN A 458 -5.94 2.19 5.03
C GLN A 458 -7.32 1.49 5.03
N SER A 459 -7.41 0.27 4.49
CA SER A 459 -8.67 -0.49 4.44
C SER A 459 -9.20 -0.86 5.83
N GLU A 460 -8.35 -0.86 6.86
CA GLU A 460 -8.73 -1.10 8.25
C GLU A 460 -9.55 0.05 8.86
N LEU A 461 -9.48 1.25 8.26
CA LEU A 461 -10.22 2.43 8.74
C LEU A 461 -11.70 2.44 8.33
N PHE A 462 -12.08 1.65 7.30
CA PHE A 462 -13.41 1.68 6.72
C PHE A 462 -14.27 0.50 7.13
N PRO A 463 -15.56 0.72 7.51
CA PRO A 463 -16.53 -0.36 7.63
C PRO A 463 -16.77 -1.01 6.26
N LEU A 464 -17.22 -2.27 6.28
CA LEU A 464 -17.41 -3.09 5.06
C LEU A 464 -18.29 -2.41 4.00
N SER A 465 -19.35 -1.71 4.43
CA SER A 465 -20.34 -1.06 3.54
C SER A 465 -19.75 0.00 2.59
N VAL A 466 -18.71 0.73 3.04
CA VAL A 466 -18.09 1.83 2.26
C VAL A 466 -16.62 1.58 1.94
N ARG A 467 -16.06 0.43 2.34
CA ARG A 467 -14.61 0.13 2.24
C ARG A 467 -14.09 0.21 0.81
N ALA A 468 -14.81 -0.38 -0.15
CA ALA A 468 -14.39 -0.40 -1.55
C ALA A 468 -14.27 1.02 -2.12
N LEU A 469 -15.29 1.85 -1.90
CA LEU A 469 -15.30 3.23 -2.39
C LEU A 469 -14.28 4.10 -1.63
N GLY A 470 -14.23 3.98 -0.29
CA GLY A 470 -13.30 4.73 0.54
C GLY A 470 -11.84 4.43 0.21
N SER A 471 -11.48 3.15 0.09
CA SER A 471 -10.13 2.73 -0.32
C SER A 471 -9.82 3.14 -1.76
N GLY A 472 -10.79 3.07 -2.67
CA GLY A 472 -10.62 3.53 -4.05
C GLY A 472 -10.31 5.02 -4.14
N ILE A 473 -11.02 5.88 -3.40
CA ILE A 473 -10.75 7.33 -3.37
C ILE A 473 -9.38 7.62 -2.75
N SER A 474 -9.04 6.91 -1.69
CA SER A 474 -7.74 7.06 -1.03
C SER A 474 -6.59 6.67 -1.96
N THR A 475 -6.72 5.56 -2.68
CA THR A 475 -5.74 5.12 -3.71
C THR A 475 -5.67 6.11 -4.87
N SER A 476 -6.79 6.67 -5.31
CA SER A 476 -6.82 7.73 -6.32
C SER A 476 -6.11 8.99 -5.85
N THR A 477 -6.25 9.35 -4.57
CA THR A 477 -5.50 10.45 -3.95
C THR A 477 -3.99 10.19 -3.97
N ASN A 478 -3.56 8.96 -3.70
CA ASN A 478 -2.15 8.54 -3.79
C ASN A 478 -1.60 8.75 -5.19
N TRP A 479 -2.27 8.19 -6.21
CA TRP A 479 -1.81 8.30 -7.59
C TRP A 479 -1.83 9.74 -8.12
N THR A 480 -2.85 10.55 -7.72
CA THR A 480 -2.90 11.98 -8.05
C THR A 480 -1.71 12.73 -7.46
N ALA A 481 -1.42 12.50 -6.18
CA ALA A 481 -0.28 13.12 -5.52
C ALA A 481 1.06 12.65 -6.14
N ASN A 482 1.19 11.36 -6.48
CA ASN A 482 2.35 10.82 -7.17
C ASN A 482 2.57 11.47 -8.55
N PHE A 483 1.49 11.62 -9.34
CA PHE A 483 1.54 12.33 -10.62
C PHE A 483 2.05 13.76 -10.47
N ILE A 484 1.47 14.52 -9.52
CA ILE A 484 1.86 15.92 -9.27
C ILE A 484 3.34 15.99 -8.88
N VAL A 485 3.78 15.15 -7.94
CA VAL A 485 5.16 15.13 -7.45
C VAL A 485 6.14 14.73 -8.55
N GLY A 486 5.83 13.69 -9.34
CA GLY A 486 6.65 13.24 -10.47
C GLY A 486 6.77 14.31 -11.58
N LEU A 487 5.70 15.06 -11.83
CA LEU A 487 5.67 16.12 -12.85
C LEU A 487 6.42 17.37 -12.40
N THR A 488 6.33 17.74 -11.12
CA THR A 488 6.80 19.05 -10.64
C THR A 488 8.21 19.02 -10.06
N PHE A 489 8.74 17.87 -9.65
CA PHE A 489 10.03 17.80 -8.94
C PHE A 489 11.20 18.38 -9.74
N LEU A 490 11.45 17.89 -10.96
CA LEU A 490 12.55 18.40 -11.77
C LEU A 490 12.40 19.87 -12.15
N PRO A 491 11.22 20.36 -12.59
CA PRO A 491 10.99 21.80 -12.76
C PRO A 491 11.27 22.62 -11.49
N MET A 492 10.88 22.13 -10.32
CA MET A 492 11.18 22.83 -9.06
C MET A 492 12.70 22.87 -8.79
N MET A 493 13.41 21.79 -9.05
CA MET A 493 14.87 21.73 -8.91
C MET A 493 15.57 22.73 -9.84
N GLU A 494 15.05 22.91 -11.05
CA GLU A 494 15.64 23.81 -12.05
C GLU A 494 15.28 25.29 -11.81
N PHE A 495 13.99 25.59 -11.61
CA PHE A 495 13.50 26.96 -11.53
C PHE A 495 13.62 27.58 -10.13
N MET A 496 13.47 26.79 -9.06
CA MET A 496 13.45 27.28 -7.67
C MET A 496 14.77 26.99 -6.93
N SER A 497 15.62 26.15 -7.43
CA SER A 497 16.82 25.56 -6.83
C SER A 497 16.55 24.29 -6.01
N PRO A 498 17.55 23.37 -5.94
CA PRO A 498 17.45 22.17 -5.11
C PRO A 498 17.19 22.47 -3.63
N THR A 499 17.84 23.49 -3.08
CA THR A 499 17.70 23.93 -1.68
C THR A 499 16.24 24.23 -1.34
N ILE A 500 15.56 25.07 -2.14
CA ILE A 500 14.17 25.46 -1.90
C ILE A 500 13.23 24.27 -2.09
N THR A 501 13.49 23.44 -3.08
CA THR A 501 12.69 22.24 -3.36
C THR A 501 12.63 21.32 -2.14
N PHE A 502 13.76 21.01 -1.49
CA PHE A 502 13.78 20.15 -0.31
C PHE A 502 13.17 20.83 0.93
N ILE A 503 13.24 22.16 1.06
CA ILE A 503 12.52 22.91 2.11
C ILE A 503 11.01 22.78 1.94
N ILE A 504 10.49 22.87 0.71
CA ILE A 504 9.06 22.71 0.44
C ILE A 504 8.59 21.32 0.83
N TYR A 505 9.34 20.25 0.49
CA TYR A 505 8.99 18.88 0.92
C TYR A 505 9.08 18.73 2.44
N ALA A 506 10.05 19.35 3.11
CA ALA A 506 10.12 19.36 4.57
C ALA A 506 8.89 20.06 5.17
N ALA A 507 8.41 21.16 4.58
CA ALA A 507 7.19 21.84 5.02
C ALA A 507 5.94 20.94 4.88
N PHE A 508 5.80 20.21 3.78
CA PHE A 508 4.73 19.20 3.65
C PHE A 508 4.81 18.12 4.73
N CYS A 509 6.02 17.66 5.06
CA CYS A 509 6.20 16.69 6.15
C CYS A 509 5.80 17.27 7.51
N VAL A 510 6.12 18.54 7.80
CA VAL A 510 5.71 19.25 9.04
C VAL A 510 4.18 19.34 9.11
N LEU A 511 3.52 19.80 8.05
CA LEU A 511 2.06 19.90 7.99
C LEU A 511 1.40 18.53 8.18
N GLY A 512 1.94 17.50 7.52
CA GLY A 512 1.48 16.11 7.67
C GLY A 512 1.68 15.58 9.08
N TRP A 513 2.81 15.84 9.70
CA TRP A 513 3.08 15.44 11.09
C TRP A 513 2.11 16.08 12.08
N LEU A 514 1.84 17.39 11.94
CA LEU A 514 0.85 18.12 12.75
C LEU A 514 -0.56 17.54 12.55
N ALA A 515 -0.92 17.21 11.30
CA ALA A 515 -2.21 16.60 11.00
C ALA A 515 -2.35 15.19 11.59
N ILE A 516 -1.31 14.36 11.52
CA ILE A 516 -1.29 13.03 12.15
C ILE A 516 -1.38 13.15 13.67
N TRP A 517 -0.60 14.06 14.27
CA TRP A 517 -0.65 14.32 15.70
C TRP A 517 -2.06 14.71 16.17
N ARG A 518 -2.79 15.49 15.36
CA ARG A 518 -4.11 16.02 15.73
C ARG A 518 -5.28 15.08 15.40
N PHE A 519 -5.19 14.30 14.31
CA PHE A 519 -6.35 13.62 13.74
C PHE A 519 -6.22 12.10 13.62
N TYR A 520 -5.01 11.53 13.62
CA TYR A 520 -4.82 10.10 13.41
C TYR A 520 -4.87 9.33 14.74
N PRO A 521 -5.86 8.43 14.96
CA PRO A 521 -5.91 7.60 16.16
C PRO A 521 -4.94 6.43 16.09
N GLU A 522 -4.60 5.82 17.24
CA GLU A 522 -3.92 4.53 17.25
C GLU A 522 -4.92 3.42 16.90
N THR A 523 -4.55 2.61 15.91
CA THR A 523 -5.38 1.51 15.39
C THR A 523 -4.79 0.14 15.65
N SER A 524 -3.60 0.07 16.27
CA SER A 524 -2.94 -1.20 16.58
C SER A 524 -3.76 -2.00 17.60
N GLY A 525 -3.96 -3.29 17.32
CA GLY A 525 -4.73 -4.18 18.20
C GLY A 525 -6.24 -3.92 18.25
N CYS A 526 -6.76 -2.95 17.49
CA CYS A 526 -8.20 -2.68 17.42
C CYS A 526 -8.87 -3.55 16.35
N GLY A 527 -10.03 -4.13 16.68
CA GLY A 527 -10.91 -4.73 15.69
C GLY A 527 -11.55 -3.68 14.78
N LEU A 528 -12.09 -4.10 13.64
CA LEU A 528 -12.77 -3.19 12.69
C LEU A 528 -13.94 -2.42 13.32
N GLU A 529 -14.66 -3.06 14.23
CA GLU A 529 -15.79 -2.45 14.94
C GLU A 529 -15.31 -1.42 15.97
N ASP A 530 -14.17 -1.68 16.62
CA ASP A 530 -13.56 -0.74 17.57
C ASP A 530 -13.09 0.53 16.87
N VAL A 531 -12.44 0.40 15.68
CA VAL A 531 -12.03 1.55 14.86
C VAL A 531 -13.25 2.37 14.42
N LYS A 532 -14.35 1.70 14.02
CA LYS A 532 -15.62 2.36 13.70
C LYS A 532 -16.17 3.14 14.89
N ALA A 533 -16.19 2.54 16.08
CA ALA A 533 -16.66 3.19 17.32
C ALA A 533 -15.76 4.37 17.71
N LEU A 534 -14.44 4.24 17.57
CA LEU A 534 -13.47 5.32 17.79
C LEU A 534 -13.75 6.54 16.92
N LEU A 535 -13.99 6.31 15.63
CA LEU A 535 -14.23 7.39 14.66
C LEU A 535 -15.66 7.92 14.69
N ALA A 536 -16.64 7.18 15.23
CA ALA A 536 -18.03 7.64 15.34
C ALA A 536 -18.18 8.83 16.32
N ASN A 537 -17.45 8.81 17.44
CA ASN A 537 -17.59 9.79 18.52
C ASN A 537 -16.54 10.93 18.48
N GLY A 538 -15.64 10.95 17.51
CA GLY A 538 -14.56 11.96 17.39
C GLY A 538 -13.43 11.47 16.51
N TRP A 539 -12.24 12.06 16.67
CA TRP A 539 -11.02 11.64 15.97
C TRP A 539 -10.29 10.48 16.65
N GLY A 540 -10.77 10.03 17.83
CA GLY A 540 -10.23 8.89 18.58
C GLY A 540 -8.87 9.13 19.26
N VAL A 541 -8.34 10.35 19.21
CA VAL A 541 -7.00 10.69 19.74
C VAL A 541 -6.99 10.83 21.27
N GLU A 542 -8.13 11.11 21.90
CA GLU A 542 -8.24 11.37 23.35
C GLU A 542 -8.24 10.08 24.21
N ARG A 543 -8.47 8.92 23.60
CA ARG A 543 -8.50 7.64 24.33
C ARG A 543 -7.12 7.18 24.81
N ASP A 544 -6.05 7.65 24.21
CA ASP A 544 -4.66 7.38 24.59
C ASP A 544 -4.31 7.83 26.02
N LYS A 545 -5.00 8.88 26.52
CA LYS A 545 -4.76 9.42 27.86
C LYS A 545 -5.49 8.66 28.98
N THR A 546 -6.61 7.99 28.64
CA THR A 546 -7.42 7.27 29.64
C THR A 546 -7.06 5.79 29.76
N SER A 547 -6.45 5.18 28.74
CA SER A 547 -5.96 3.80 28.85
C SER A 547 -4.68 3.71 29.68
N SER A 548 -3.73 4.64 29.51
CA SER A 548 -2.53 4.69 30.35
C SER A 548 -2.82 4.91 31.85
N LEU A 549 -3.88 5.67 32.17
CA LEU A 549 -4.31 5.88 33.55
C LEU A 549 -5.06 4.67 34.16
N ARG A 550 -5.64 3.78 33.33
CA ARG A 550 -6.26 2.53 33.80
C ARG A 550 -5.26 1.42 34.02
N ASP A 551 -4.22 1.34 33.20
CA ASP A 551 -3.15 0.35 33.38
C ASP A 551 -2.29 0.69 34.61
N GLU A 552 -2.00 1.97 34.88
CA GLU A 552 -1.36 2.43 36.11
C GLU A 552 -2.22 2.22 37.37
N SER A 553 -3.56 2.22 37.26
CA SER A 553 -4.46 1.95 38.41
C SER A 553 -4.73 0.47 38.61
N ALA A 554 -4.33 -0.42 37.70
CA ALA A 554 -4.46 -1.88 37.84
C ALA A 554 -3.18 -2.53 38.39
N GLU A 555 -2.03 -1.80 38.40
CA GLU A 555 -0.76 -2.26 39.00
C GLU A 555 -0.58 -1.79 40.48
N HIS A 556 -1.51 -1.03 41.03
CA HIS A 556 -1.58 -0.67 42.44
C HIS A 556 -2.80 -1.33 43.10
#